data_677976078c1a725a677d15d90aaf5f0f
#
_entry.id   677976078c1a725a677d15d90aaf5f0f
#
_cell.length_a   1.000
_cell.length_b   1.000
_cell.length_c   1.000
_cell.angle_alpha   90.00
_cell.angle_beta   90.00
_cell.angle_gamma   90.00
#
_symmetry.space_group_name_H-M   'P 1'
#
loop_
_entity.id
_entity.type
_entity.pdbx_description
1 polymer ?
#
loop_
_entity_poly.entity_id
_entity_poly.type
_entity_poly.pdbx_seq_one_letter_code
_entity_poly.pdbx_strand_id
1 'polypeptide(L)'
;MTRLKFGIVLLLLLLTACATTELTDRFSIEKMLPLSELKQWSFEGRLSVVGQPVIFVSWHHAVDHEQLKLSGPLGQGATTIDLTPNKIMIDKGTGEVLISDQVEAFLFEKTGVPIPVQSLRYWVMGLPLPSQAYQMTDNGFVQTGWLVEYKQLQAVGAAYMPAKIFASNAQNKIKLIIDQWDVGNAK
;
A
#
# COMPACT_ATOMS: atom_id res chain seq x y z
N MET A 1 -17.23 -58.18 4.74
CA MET A 1 -17.96 -56.93 4.43
C MET A 1 -17.76 -55.83 5.48
N THR A 2 -17.46 -56.14 6.73
CA THR A 2 -17.30 -55.18 7.84
C THR A 2 -16.01 -54.34 7.76
N ARG A 3 -14.91 -54.94 7.26
CA ARG A 3 -13.59 -54.23 7.16
C ARG A 3 -13.55 -53.14 6.06
N LEU A 4 -14.33 -53.31 4.99
CA LEU A 4 -14.41 -52.36 3.91
C LEU A 4 -15.18 -51.07 4.31
N LYS A 5 -16.21 -51.23 5.15
CA LYS A 5 -17.00 -50.09 5.67
C LYS A 5 -16.19 -49.24 6.65
N PHE A 6 -15.27 -49.82 7.41
CA PHE A 6 -14.40 -49.08 8.34
C PHE A 6 -13.35 -48.24 7.62
N GLY A 7 -12.82 -48.72 6.50
CA GLY A 7 -11.88 -47.97 5.66
C GLY A 7 -12.51 -46.73 4.99
N ILE A 8 -13.79 -46.84 4.57
CA ILE A 8 -14.51 -45.71 3.94
C ILE A 8 -14.85 -44.64 4.96
N VAL A 9 -15.21 -44.99 6.19
CA VAL A 9 -15.48 -44.03 7.27
C VAL A 9 -14.21 -43.31 7.71
N LEU A 10 -13.07 -43.99 7.77
CA LEU A 10 -11.77 -43.33 8.10
C LEU A 10 -11.31 -42.39 6.99
N LEU A 11 -11.57 -42.70 5.73
CA LEU A 11 -11.21 -41.84 4.59
C LEU A 11 -12.06 -40.53 4.54
N LEU A 12 -13.33 -40.62 4.96
CA LEU A 12 -14.24 -39.47 5.02
C LEU A 12 -13.89 -38.48 6.14
N LEU A 13 -13.21 -38.94 7.20
CA LEU A 13 -12.75 -38.07 8.30
C LEU A 13 -11.52 -37.21 7.95
N LEU A 14 -10.80 -37.55 6.89
CA LEU A 14 -9.61 -36.78 6.45
C LEU A 14 -9.94 -35.62 5.54
N LEU A 15 -11.19 -35.43 5.12
CA LEU A 15 -11.61 -34.37 4.20
C LEU A 15 -12.10 -33.07 4.90
N THR A 16 -12.09 -33.00 6.23
CA THR A 16 -12.60 -31.83 6.97
C THR A 16 -11.53 -30.78 7.37
N ALA A 17 -10.29 -30.92 6.89
CA ALA A 17 -9.15 -30.11 7.34
C ALA A 17 -8.80 -28.92 6.45
N CYS A 18 -9.74 -28.33 5.73
CA CYS A 18 -9.52 -27.07 4.99
C CYS A 18 -10.67 -26.08 5.21
N ALA A 19 -10.99 -25.79 6.47
CA ALA A 19 -11.70 -24.58 6.81
C ALA A 19 -10.63 -23.50 7.11
N THR A 20 -10.05 -22.92 6.08
CA THR A 20 -9.24 -21.71 6.20
C THR A 20 -10.15 -20.59 6.71
N THR A 21 -9.87 -20.15 7.90
CA THR A 21 -10.51 -19.02 8.58
C THR A 21 -10.22 -17.73 7.82
N GLU A 22 -10.99 -17.41 6.78
CA GLU A 22 -10.90 -16.12 6.06
C GLU A 22 -11.53 -14.93 6.82
N LEU A 23 -11.79 -15.07 8.11
CA LEU A 23 -12.51 -14.07 8.89
C LEU A 23 -11.64 -12.96 9.53
N THR A 24 -10.30 -13.08 9.47
CA THR A 24 -9.40 -12.12 10.12
C THR A 24 -8.88 -11.02 9.21
N ASP A 25 -9.14 -11.08 7.93
CA ASP A 25 -8.43 -10.27 6.92
C ASP A 25 -9.25 -9.10 6.35
N ARG A 26 -10.41 -8.79 6.94
CA ARG A 26 -11.19 -7.65 6.50
C ARG A 26 -10.60 -6.35 7.05
N PHE A 27 -10.54 -5.35 6.18
CA PHE A 27 -10.22 -3.99 6.55
C PHE A 27 -11.21 -3.48 7.60
N SER A 28 -10.68 -2.82 8.62
CA SER A 28 -11.44 -1.99 9.54
C SER A 28 -10.52 -0.86 10.02
N ILE A 29 -11.06 0.34 10.15
CA ILE A 29 -10.29 1.51 10.56
C ILE A 29 -9.69 1.32 11.96
N GLU A 30 -10.39 0.63 12.87
CA GLU A 30 -9.95 0.37 14.23
C GLU A 30 -8.65 -0.46 14.27
N LYS A 31 -8.47 -1.37 13.30
CA LYS A 31 -7.21 -2.14 13.16
C LYS A 31 -6.06 -1.25 12.67
N MET A 32 -6.38 -0.20 11.92
CA MET A 32 -5.37 0.69 11.33
C MET A 32 -4.98 1.83 12.26
N LEU A 33 -5.85 2.24 13.20
CA LEU A 33 -5.57 3.37 14.10
C LEU A 33 -4.22 3.27 14.84
N PRO A 34 -3.79 2.10 15.36
CA PRO A 34 -2.47 1.99 16.01
C PRO A 34 -1.29 2.29 15.07
N LEU A 35 -1.48 2.16 13.76
CA LEU A 35 -0.42 2.43 12.78
C LEU A 35 -0.11 3.92 12.67
N SER A 36 -1.01 4.80 13.11
CA SER A 36 -0.78 6.25 13.16
C SER A 36 0.37 6.66 14.08
N GLU A 37 0.71 5.79 15.05
CA GLU A 37 1.80 6.01 16.00
C GLU A 37 3.17 5.59 15.47
N LEU A 38 3.22 4.93 14.31
CA LEU A 38 4.48 4.52 13.70
C LEU A 38 5.25 5.75 13.19
N LYS A 39 6.41 5.98 13.80
CA LYS A 39 7.31 7.08 13.44
C LYS A 39 8.20 6.76 12.24
N GLN A 40 8.34 5.49 11.94
CA GLN A 40 9.16 4.99 10.85
C GLN A 40 8.52 3.75 10.27
N TRP A 41 8.46 3.69 8.96
CA TRP A 41 8.04 2.53 8.20
C TRP A 41 8.62 2.59 6.79
N SER A 42 8.72 1.45 6.15
CA SER A 42 9.03 1.38 4.73
C SER A 42 8.29 0.23 4.07
N PHE A 43 8.13 0.32 2.77
CA PHE A 43 7.63 -0.77 1.98
C PHE A 43 8.27 -0.84 0.59
N GLU A 44 8.21 -2.02 0.01
CA GLU A 44 8.45 -2.27 -1.40
C GLU A 44 7.16 -2.77 -2.05
N GLY A 45 6.90 -2.33 -3.27
CA GLY A 45 5.65 -2.66 -3.93
C GLY A 45 5.61 -2.24 -5.41
N ARG A 46 4.42 -2.35 -5.96
CA ARG A 46 4.15 -2.10 -7.37
C ARG A 46 2.90 -1.25 -7.55
N LEU A 47 3.09 -0.14 -8.22
CA LEU A 47 2.03 0.78 -8.60
C LEU A 47 1.60 0.48 -10.04
N SER A 48 0.31 0.32 -10.26
CA SER A 48 -0.29 0.16 -11.58
C SER A 48 -1.32 1.25 -11.81
N VAL A 49 -1.22 1.91 -12.94
CA VAL A 49 -2.18 2.88 -13.45
C VAL A 49 -2.70 2.36 -14.79
N VAL A 50 -3.98 2.53 -15.07
CA VAL A 50 -4.56 2.05 -16.33
C VAL A 50 -3.86 2.71 -17.53
N GLY A 51 -3.39 1.90 -18.48
CA GLY A 51 -2.70 2.37 -19.67
C GLY A 51 -1.23 2.74 -19.48
N GLN A 52 -0.67 2.55 -18.30
CA GLN A 52 0.75 2.80 -18.01
C GLN A 52 1.49 1.51 -17.66
N PRO A 53 2.81 1.44 -17.91
CA PRO A 53 3.65 0.37 -17.40
C PRO A 53 3.59 0.29 -15.87
N VAL A 54 3.85 -0.90 -15.32
CA VAL A 54 3.98 -1.07 -13.87
C VAL A 54 5.21 -0.30 -13.37
N ILE A 55 5.03 0.44 -12.28
CA ILE A 55 6.09 1.19 -11.60
C ILE A 55 6.42 0.46 -10.29
N PHE A 56 7.68 0.10 -10.11
CA PHE A 56 8.18 -0.39 -8.84
C PHE A 56 8.38 0.79 -7.89
N VAL A 57 7.91 0.63 -6.67
CA VAL A 57 7.91 1.67 -5.64
C VAL A 57 8.60 1.13 -4.41
N SER A 58 9.59 1.86 -3.91
CA SER A 58 10.10 1.71 -2.55
C SER A 58 9.87 3.04 -1.83
N TRP A 59 9.21 2.98 -0.69
CA TRP A 59 8.92 4.18 0.12
C TRP A 59 9.43 3.98 1.54
N HIS A 60 10.31 4.85 1.95
CA HIS A 60 10.78 4.95 3.32
C HIS A 60 10.26 6.24 3.95
N HIS A 61 9.63 6.12 5.10
CA HIS A 61 9.11 7.22 5.91
C HIS A 61 9.78 7.25 7.27
N ALA A 62 10.25 8.43 7.67
CA ALA A 62 10.66 8.77 9.02
C ALA A 62 10.08 10.14 9.38
N VAL A 63 10.19 10.56 10.64
CA VAL A 63 9.53 11.77 11.18
C VAL A 63 9.84 13.04 10.37
N ASP A 64 11.07 13.18 9.91
CA ASP A 64 11.59 14.38 9.24
C ASP A 64 12.15 14.11 7.84
N HIS A 65 12.00 12.89 7.36
CA HIS A 65 12.54 12.49 6.06
C HIS A 65 11.68 11.43 5.40
N GLU A 66 11.37 11.62 4.15
CA GLU A 66 10.76 10.61 3.30
C GLU A 66 11.58 10.41 2.04
N GLN A 67 11.70 9.17 1.62
CA GLN A 67 12.33 8.82 0.37
C GLN A 67 11.41 7.90 -0.43
N LEU A 68 11.03 8.35 -1.63
CA LEU A 68 10.36 7.54 -2.64
C LEU A 68 11.33 7.19 -3.75
N LYS A 69 11.46 5.91 -4.05
CA LYS A 69 12.17 5.43 -5.23
C LYS A 69 11.15 4.83 -6.19
N LEU A 70 11.18 5.30 -7.42
CA LEU A 70 10.31 4.86 -8.49
C LEU A 70 11.16 4.33 -9.64
N SER A 71 10.79 3.18 -10.20
CA SER A 71 11.45 2.66 -11.39
C SER A 71 10.48 1.86 -12.25
N GLY A 72 10.72 1.84 -13.55
CA GLY A 72 10.06 0.93 -14.47
C GLY A 72 10.64 -0.49 -14.39
N PRO A 73 10.14 -1.41 -15.24
CA PRO A 73 10.68 -2.76 -15.37
C PRO A 73 12.19 -2.73 -15.61
N LEU A 74 12.92 -3.65 -14.96
CA LEU A 74 14.39 -3.74 -15.03
C LEU A 74 15.13 -2.48 -14.53
N GLY A 75 14.51 -1.67 -13.67
CA GLY A 75 15.13 -0.48 -13.12
C GLY A 75 15.17 0.74 -14.05
N GLN A 76 14.46 0.69 -15.17
CA GLN A 76 14.47 1.79 -16.15
C GLN A 76 13.84 3.05 -15.57
N GLY A 77 14.42 4.21 -15.89
CA GLY A 77 13.93 5.52 -15.47
C GLY A 77 13.87 5.68 -13.95
N ALA A 78 14.80 5.03 -13.23
CA ALA A 78 14.88 5.13 -11.77
C ALA A 78 14.93 6.60 -11.35
N THR A 79 14.10 6.94 -10.38
CA THR A 79 14.01 8.29 -9.83
C THR A 79 13.87 8.18 -8.32
N THR A 80 14.67 8.97 -7.61
CA THR A 80 14.57 9.12 -6.15
C THR A 80 14.01 10.49 -5.81
N ILE A 81 13.02 10.53 -4.95
CA ILE A 81 12.41 11.76 -4.41
C ILE A 81 12.68 11.76 -2.92
N ASP A 82 13.47 12.72 -2.47
CA ASP A 82 13.75 12.95 -1.06
C ASP A 82 12.96 14.17 -0.58
N LEU A 83 12.11 13.97 0.44
CA LEU A 83 11.29 14.99 1.06
C LEU A 83 11.75 15.23 2.49
N THR A 84 12.11 16.46 2.77
CA THR A 84 12.37 16.95 4.13
C THR A 84 11.43 18.13 4.41
N PRO A 85 11.29 18.60 5.67
CA PRO A 85 10.41 19.72 5.98
C PRO A 85 10.70 20.99 5.17
N ASN A 86 11.94 21.16 4.72
CA ASN A 86 12.40 22.40 4.08
C ASN A 86 12.80 22.24 2.61
N LYS A 87 12.81 21.02 2.08
CA LYS A 87 13.36 20.78 0.75
C LYS A 87 12.84 19.50 0.12
N ILE A 88 12.54 19.57 -1.14
CA ILE A 88 12.25 18.42 -1.98
C ILE A 88 13.35 18.32 -3.04
N MET A 89 13.97 17.16 -3.12
CA MET A 89 14.99 16.84 -4.12
C MET A 89 14.51 15.69 -4.99
N ILE A 90 14.64 15.82 -6.29
CA ILE A 90 14.29 14.80 -7.27
C ILE A 90 15.55 14.46 -8.06
N ASP A 91 16.07 13.27 -7.86
CA ASP A 91 17.19 12.70 -8.63
C ASP A 91 16.63 11.73 -9.67
N LYS A 92 16.81 12.07 -10.94
CA LYS A 92 16.35 11.26 -12.08
C LYS A 92 17.34 10.15 -12.46
N GLY A 93 18.40 9.95 -11.70
CA GLY A 93 19.46 8.98 -12.00
C GLY A 93 20.34 9.36 -13.19
N THR A 94 20.24 10.59 -13.69
CA THR A 94 21.03 11.12 -14.80
C THR A 94 22.16 12.04 -14.32
N GLY A 95 22.33 12.20 -13.01
CA GLY A 95 23.22 13.16 -12.38
C GLY A 95 22.57 14.56 -12.23
N GLU A 96 21.38 14.75 -12.74
CA GLU A 96 20.61 15.97 -12.56
C GLU A 96 19.69 15.86 -11.33
N VAL A 97 19.90 16.75 -10.37
CA VAL A 97 19.03 16.88 -9.18
C VAL A 97 18.19 18.14 -9.30
N LEU A 98 16.88 17.98 -9.31
CA LEU A 98 15.94 19.09 -9.28
C LEU A 98 15.55 19.39 -7.84
N ILE A 99 15.52 20.67 -7.48
CA ILE A 99 14.90 21.14 -6.25
C ILE A 99 13.52 21.65 -6.66
N SER A 100 12.48 21.08 -6.08
CA SER A 100 11.11 21.41 -6.46
C SER A 100 10.22 21.44 -5.23
N ASP A 101 9.22 22.29 -5.27
CA ASP A 101 8.07 22.28 -4.34
C ASP A 101 6.84 21.57 -4.95
N GLN A 102 6.98 21.00 -6.16
CA GLN A 102 5.89 20.46 -6.96
C GLN A 102 6.05 18.93 -7.18
N VAL A 103 6.15 18.16 -6.11
CA VAL A 103 6.23 16.68 -6.19
C VAL A 103 5.04 16.08 -6.95
N GLU A 104 3.84 16.60 -6.74
CA GLU A 104 2.63 16.09 -7.38
C GLU A 104 2.65 16.31 -8.90
N ALA A 105 3.16 17.43 -9.37
CA ALA A 105 3.35 17.68 -10.80
C ALA A 105 4.37 16.72 -11.43
N PHE A 106 5.46 16.46 -10.72
CA PHE A 106 6.47 15.48 -11.16
C PHE A 106 5.89 14.05 -11.21
N LEU A 107 5.13 13.65 -10.19
CA LEU A 107 4.48 12.35 -10.18
C LEU A 107 3.43 12.24 -11.28
N PHE A 108 2.71 13.32 -11.57
CA PHE A 108 1.80 13.37 -12.70
C PHE A 108 2.52 13.14 -14.04
N GLU A 109 3.66 13.78 -14.26
CA GLU A 109 4.50 13.55 -15.44
C GLU A 109 4.92 12.07 -15.58
N LYS A 110 5.24 11.41 -14.46
CA LYS A 110 5.69 10.01 -14.44
C LYS A 110 4.57 8.99 -14.55
N THR A 111 3.41 9.27 -13.97
CA THR A 111 2.33 8.29 -13.82
C THR A 111 1.11 8.58 -14.71
N GLY A 112 1.00 9.81 -15.23
CA GLY A 112 -0.20 10.29 -15.93
C GLY A 112 -1.40 10.53 -15.02
N VAL A 113 -1.24 10.43 -13.69
CA VAL A 113 -2.31 10.57 -12.70
C VAL A 113 -1.89 11.56 -11.61
N PRO A 114 -2.75 12.52 -11.24
CA PRO A 114 -2.49 13.42 -10.11
C PRO A 114 -2.60 12.64 -8.79
N ILE A 115 -1.48 12.10 -8.34
CA ILE A 115 -1.41 11.34 -7.09
C ILE A 115 -1.25 12.31 -5.92
N PRO A 116 -2.22 12.38 -4.98
CA PRO A 116 -2.11 13.25 -3.81
C PRO A 116 -1.15 12.63 -2.79
N VAL A 117 0.14 12.98 -2.86
CA VAL A 117 1.21 12.36 -2.06
C VAL A 117 0.95 12.45 -0.57
N GLN A 118 0.49 13.61 -0.09
CA GLN A 118 0.18 13.81 1.32
C GLN A 118 -0.93 12.88 1.81
N SER A 119 -1.98 12.67 1.00
CA SER A 119 -3.04 11.72 1.32
C SER A 119 -2.54 10.28 1.19
N LEU A 120 -1.76 9.98 0.15
CA LEU A 120 -1.26 8.64 -0.10
C LEU A 120 -0.41 8.11 1.06
N ARG A 121 0.36 8.96 1.73
CA ARG A 121 1.11 8.60 2.95
C ARG A 121 0.23 7.95 4.02
N TYR A 122 -0.96 8.49 4.23
CA TYR A 122 -1.94 7.93 5.17
C TYR A 122 -2.66 6.75 4.57
N TRP A 123 -3.02 6.82 3.29
CA TRP A 123 -3.77 5.74 2.64
C TRP A 123 -2.98 4.43 2.59
N VAL A 124 -1.65 4.47 2.40
CA VAL A 124 -0.84 3.25 2.45
C VAL A 124 -0.88 2.57 3.81
N MET A 125 -1.09 3.34 4.88
CA MET A 125 -1.24 2.86 6.25
C MET A 125 -2.69 2.40 6.59
N GLY A 126 -3.62 2.52 5.65
CA GLY A 126 -5.03 2.22 5.93
C GLY A 126 -5.78 3.35 6.62
N LEU A 127 -5.25 4.56 6.63
CA LEU A 127 -5.78 5.71 7.34
C LEU A 127 -6.19 6.83 6.37
N PRO A 128 -7.25 7.57 6.63
CA PRO A 128 -7.52 8.83 5.94
C PRO A 128 -6.55 9.93 6.44
N LEU A 129 -6.27 10.90 5.60
CA LEU A 129 -5.52 12.11 5.97
C LEU A 129 -6.30 12.90 7.04
N PRO A 130 -5.78 13.12 8.25
CA PRO A 130 -6.56 13.67 9.37
C PRO A 130 -7.09 15.08 9.15
N SER A 131 -6.41 15.89 8.32
CA SER A 131 -6.79 17.27 8.03
C SER A 131 -7.96 17.41 7.04
N GLN A 132 -8.46 16.31 6.48
CA GLN A 132 -9.49 16.29 5.45
C GLN A 132 -10.66 15.42 5.87
N ALA A 133 -11.88 15.89 5.60
CA ALA A 133 -13.08 15.10 5.84
C ALA A 133 -13.08 13.81 5.00
N TYR A 134 -13.63 12.75 5.56
CA TYR A 134 -13.78 11.46 4.88
C TYR A 134 -15.10 10.79 5.24
N GLN A 135 -15.51 9.83 4.43
CA GLN A 135 -16.69 9.01 4.66
C GLN A 135 -16.29 7.53 4.58
N MET A 136 -16.59 6.75 5.61
CA MET A 136 -16.32 5.32 5.64
C MET A 136 -17.17 4.54 4.62
N THR A 137 -16.59 3.48 4.08
CA THR A 137 -17.24 2.46 3.27
C THR A 137 -16.96 1.07 3.85
N ASP A 138 -17.54 0.02 3.29
CA ASP A 138 -17.38 -1.35 3.82
C ASP A 138 -15.92 -1.83 3.86
N ASN A 139 -15.09 -1.36 2.91
CA ASN A 139 -13.71 -1.83 2.76
C ASN A 139 -12.69 -0.69 2.65
N GLY A 140 -13.03 0.49 3.16
CA GLY A 140 -12.16 1.66 3.07
C GLY A 140 -12.90 2.96 3.34
N PHE A 141 -12.64 3.99 2.55
CA PHE A 141 -13.27 5.31 2.71
C PHE A 141 -13.23 6.12 1.40
N VAL A 142 -14.06 7.17 1.36
CA VAL A 142 -13.99 8.22 0.36
C VAL A 142 -13.37 9.46 0.99
N GLN A 143 -12.34 10.02 0.36
CA GLN A 143 -11.68 11.25 0.80
C GLN A 143 -11.23 12.07 -0.41
N THR A 144 -11.46 13.37 -0.40
CA THR A 144 -11.06 14.32 -1.47
C THR A 144 -11.43 13.86 -2.90
N GLY A 145 -12.59 13.20 -3.03
CA GLY A 145 -13.09 12.69 -4.31
C GLY A 145 -12.50 11.35 -4.74
N TRP A 146 -11.65 10.74 -3.93
CA TRP A 146 -11.10 9.41 -4.15
C TRP A 146 -11.81 8.38 -3.28
N LEU A 147 -12.22 7.26 -3.89
CA LEU A 147 -12.59 6.03 -3.19
C LEU A 147 -11.31 5.21 -2.99
N VAL A 148 -10.96 4.98 -1.73
CA VAL A 148 -9.81 4.15 -1.33
C VAL A 148 -10.35 2.85 -0.74
N GLU A 149 -9.94 1.72 -1.31
CA GLU A 149 -10.40 0.38 -0.91
C GLU A 149 -9.22 -0.53 -0.61
N TYR A 150 -9.32 -1.28 0.48
CA TYR A 150 -8.33 -2.26 0.93
C TYR A 150 -8.84 -3.66 0.62
N LYS A 151 -8.23 -4.30 -0.37
CA LYS A 151 -8.65 -5.63 -0.86
C LYS A 151 -7.91 -6.77 -0.16
N GLN A 152 -6.78 -6.47 0.47
CA GLN A 152 -5.98 -7.46 1.18
C GLN A 152 -5.14 -6.76 2.24
N LEU A 153 -5.04 -7.41 3.41
CA LEU A 153 -4.11 -7.08 4.48
C LEU A 153 -3.06 -8.18 4.57
N GLN A 154 -1.92 -7.88 5.17
CA GLN A 154 -0.86 -8.84 5.49
C GLN A 154 -0.40 -8.67 6.94
N ALA A 155 -0.04 -9.75 7.58
CA ALA A 155 0.52 -9.72 8.93
C ALA A 155 1.97 -9.21 8.88
N VAL A 156 2.29 -8.22 9.73
CA VAL A 156 3.62 -7.64 9.90
C VAL A 156 3.88 -7.54 11.40
N GLY A 157 4.63 -8.50 11.96
CA GLY A 157 4.75 -8.63 13.40
C GLY A 157 3.40 -8.89 14.07
N ALA A 158 3.01 -8.05 15.02
CA ALA A 158 1.73 -8.12 15.71
C ALA A 158 0.60 -7.32 15.02
N ALA A 159 0.92 -6.58 13.96
CA ALA A 159 -0.04 -5.71 13.25
C ALA A 159 -0.47 -6.32 11.93
N TYR A 160 -1.58 -5.80 11.41
CA TYR A 160 -2.00 -6.03 10.03
C TYR A 160 -1.76 -4.75 9.23
N MET A 161 -1.10 -4.87 8.07
CA MET A 161 -0.79 -3.77 7.18
C MET A 161 -1.49 -3.97 5.84
N PRO A 162 -1.88 -2.91 5.12
CA PRO A 162 -2.40 -3.04 3.78
C PRO A 162 -1.41 -3.75 2.83
N ALA A 163 -1.89 -4.73 2.07
CA ALA A 163 -1.12 -5.42 1.04
C ALA A 163 -1.60 -5.06 -0.37
N LYS A 164 -2.90 -4.77 -0.52
CA LYS A 164 -3.49 -4.45 -1.81
C LYS A 164 -4.52 -3.35 -1.68
N ILE A 165 -4.19 -2.20 -2.26
CA ILE A 165 -4.96 -0.97 -2.19
C ILE A 165 -5.43 -0.59 -3.58
N PHE A 166 -6.68 -0.19 -3.71
CA PHE A 166 -7.23 0.45 -4.89
C PHE A 166 -7.64 1.87 -4.52
N ALA A 167 -7.23 2.83 -5.31
CA ALA A 167 -7.71 4.20 -5.21
C ALA A 167 -8.28 4.63 -6.56
N SER A 168 -9.51 5.14 -6.57
CA SER A 168 -10.16 5.54 -7.80
C SER A 168 -10.99 6.81 -7.63
N ASN A 169 -11.07 7.58 -8.68
CA ASN A 169 -12.00 8.70 -8.82
C ASN A 169 -12.68 8.62 -10.20
N ALA A 170 -13.42 9.65 -10.59
CA ALA A 170 -14.16 9.66 -11.86
C ALA A 170 -13.26 9.44 -13.11
N GLN A 171 -11.97 9.77 -13.03
CA GLN A 171 -11.06 9.79 -14.18
C GLN A 171 -9.91 8.78 -14.05
N ASN A 172 -9.52 8.42 -12.82
CA ASN A 172 -8.29 7.70 -12.57
C ASN A 172 -8.54 6.45 -11.73
N LYS A 173 -7.75 5.41 -11.99
CA LYS A 173 -7.72 4.18 -11.21
C LYS A 173 -6.28 3.79 -10.94
N ILE A 174 -5.95 3.66 -9.68
CA ILE A 174 -4.63 3.29 -9.17
C ILE A 174 -4.77 1.98 -8.42
N LYS A 175 -3.83 1.08 -8.61
CA LYS A 175 -3.68 -0.13 -7.82
C LYS A 175 -2.27 -0.16 -7.26
N LEU A 176 -2.14 -0.22 -5.95
CA LEU A 176 -0.88 -0.43 -5.26
C LEU A 176 -0.90 -1.83 -4.64
N ILE A 177 0.10 -2.63 -4.97
CA ILE A 177 0.40 -3.89 -4.30
C ILE A 177 1.66 -3.66 -3.49
N ILE A 178 1.59 -3.90 -2.19
CA ILE A 178 2.72 -3.83 -1.28
C ILE A 178 3.18 -5.26 -1.05
N ASP A 179 4.38 -5.55 -1.55
CA ASP A 179 4.95 -6.89 -1.51
C ASP A 179 5.59 -7.16 -0.14
N GLN A 180 6.22 -6.14 0.45
CA GLN A 180 6.90 -6.25 1.74
C GLN A 180 6.80 -4.94 2.52
N TRP A 181 6.50 -5.06 3.82
CA TRP A 181 6.59 -4.00 4.82
C TRP A 181 7.80 -4.20 5.73
N ASP A 182 8.41 -3.07 6.14
CA ASP A 182 9.30 -2.98 7.28
C ASP A 182 8.81 -1.84 8.17
N VAL A 183 8.42 -2.15 9.39
CA VAL A 183 7.88 -1.16 10.34
C VAL A 183 8.87 -0.79 11.46
N GLY A 184 10.15 -1.21 11.30
CA GLY A 184 11.14 -1.08 12.35
C GLY A 184 10.72 -1.89 13.59
N ASN A 185 11.62 -2.10 14.52
CA ASN A 185 11.23 -2.65 15.81
C ASN A 185 10.53 -1.54 16.58
N ALA A 186 9.19 -1.48 16.52
CA ALA A 186 8.39 -0.74 17.50
C ALA A 186 8.71 -1.32 18.86
N LYS A 187 9.58 -0.64 19.61
CA LYS A 187 9.84 -0.92 21.03
C LYS A 187 8.76 -0.29 21.86
#